data_940002126d11eb8d7b94ab8d7d2d20f5
#
_entry.id   940002126d11eb8d7b94ab8d7d2d20f5
#
_cell.length_a   1.000
_cell.length_b   1.000
_cell.length_c   1.000
_cell.angle_alpha   90.00
_cell.angle_beta   90.00
_cell.angle_gamma   90.00
#
_symmetry.space_group_name_H-M   'P 1'
#
loop_
_entity.id
_entity.type
_entity.pdbx_description
1 polymer ?
#
loop_
_entity_poly.entity_id
_entity_poly.type
_entity_poly.pdbx_seq_one_letter_code
_entity_poly.pdbx_strand_id
1 'polypeptide(L)'
;LELAEKIHRNTGDWTQSTSLPNWHNVNIAQCFREPATYYMQTGDSAMLKASYNVHRLIRRTFGQVPGGMFGADENARLGYIDPRQGVETCGLVEQMASDEIMLRMTGDPLWAEHCEEVAFNSYPVAVMPDFKALRYITCPNHVVSDSKNHHPGIDNRGPFLSMNPFSSRCCQHNHAQGWPYFAE
;
A
#
# COMPACT_ATOMS: atom_id res chain seq x y z
N LEU A 1 8.29 -18.39 -18.08
CA LEU A 1 7.57 -17.48 -18.99
C LEU A 1 6.09 -17.79 -19.05
N GLU A 2 5.71 -19.03 -19.45
CA GLU A 2 4.30 -19.45 -19.58
C GLU A 2 3.48 -19.26 -18.30
N LEU A 3 4.04 -19.55 -17.12
CA LEU A 3 3.34 -19.35 -15.85
C LEU A 3 3.10 -17.87 -15.57
N ALA A 4 4.09 -17.02 -15.82
CA ALA A 4 3.96 -15.58 -15.62
C ALA A 4 2.89 -14.98 -16.55
N GLU A 5 2.84 -15.42 -17.80
CA GLU A 5 1.78 -15.03 -18.72
C GLU A 5 0.39 -15.45 -18.24
N LYS A 6 0.26 -16.67 -17.71
CA LYS A 6 -1.00 -17.14 -17.12
C LYS A 6 -1.41 -16.33 -15.89
N ILE A 7 -0.45 -15.97 -15.04
CA ILE A 7 -0.71 -15.11 -13.88
C ILE A 7 -1.18 -13.73 -14.36
N HIS A 8 -0.43 -13.10 -15.26
CA HIS A 8 -0.79 -11.79 -15.81
C HIS A 8 -2.20 -11.78 -16.43
N ARG A 9 -2.55 -12.80 -17.22
CA ARG A 9 -3.89 -12.90 -17.83
C ARG A 9 -5.04 -13.03 -16.81
N ASN A 10 -4.75 -13.43 -15.58
CA ASN A 10 -5.72 -13.52 -14.49
C ASN A 10 -5.78 -12.26 -13.61
N THR A 11 -4.91 -11.29 -13.86
CA THR A 11 -5.02 -9.97 -13.25
C THR A 11 -5.97 -9.08 -14.07
N GLY A 12 -6.29 -7.90 -13.58
CA GLY A 12 -7.09 -6.94 -14.34
C GLY A 12 -6.33 -6.39 -15.54
N ASP A 13 -7.04 -5.97 -16.58
CA ASP A 13 -6.43 -5.19 -17.67
C ASP A 13 -6.16 -3.76 -17.20
N TRP A 14 -5.00 -3.55 -16.60
CA TRP A 14 -4.57 -2.27 -16.09
C TRP A 14 -4.23 -1.23 -17.17
N THR A 15 -4.10 -1.65 -18.42
CA THR A 15 -3.83 -0.73 -19.55
C THR A 15 -5.01 0.18 -19.83
N GLN A 16 -6.22 -0.30 -19.60
CA GLN A 16 -7.49 0.40 -19.85
C GLN A 16 -8.26 0.75 -18.59
N SER A 17 -7.75 0.39 -17.40
CA SER A 17 -8.48 0.59 -16.16
C SER A 17 -8.68 2.07 -15.84
N THR A 18 -9.92 2.43 -15.53
CA THR A 18 -10.33 3.77 -15.09
C THR A 18 -10.76 3.80 -13.61
N SER A 19 -10.88 2.63 -13.00
CA SER A 19 -11.24 2.45 -11.60
C SER A 19 -10.46 1.30 -10.98
N LEU A 20 -10.35 1.33 -9.66
CA LEU A 20 -9.72 0.25 -8.89
C LEU A 20 -10.79 -0.78 -8.47
N PRO A 21 -10.41 -2.07 -8.35
CA PRO A 21 -11.29 -3.06 -7.76
C PRO A 21 -11.49 -2.80 -6.26
N ASN A 22 -12.52 -3.41 -5.70
CA ASN A 22 -12.76 -3.41 -4.26
C ASN A 22 -11.84 -4.44 -3.58
N TRP A 23 -10.59 -4.10 -3.41
CA TRP A 23 -9.55 -4.98 -2.91
C TRP A 23 -9.07 -4.61 -1.52
N HIS A 24 -8.46 -5.58 -0.86
CA HIS A 24 -7.68 -5.39 0.34
C HIS A 24 -6.54 -4.36 0.09
N ASN A 25 -6.29 -3.49 1.06
CA ASN A 25 -5.33 -2.39 0.93
C ASN A 25 -3.94 -2.86 0.46
N VAL A 26 -3.40 -3.89 1.08
CA VAL A 26 -2.09 -4.43 0.71
C VAL A 26 -2.05 -4.92 -0.74
N ASN A 27 -3.13 -5.53 -1.22
CA ASN A 27 -3.19 -5.99 -2.60
C ASN A 27 -3.16 -4.83 -3.60
N ILE A 28 -3.76 -3.69 -3.24
CA ILE A 28 -3.69 -2.47 -4.06
C ILE A 28 -2.27 -1.93 -4.09
N ALA A 29 -1.58 -1.90 -2.96
CA ALA A 29 -0.18 -1.49 -2.90
C ALA A 29 0.74 -2.38 -3.77
N GLN A 30 0.40 -3.65 -3.92
CA GLN A 30 1.14 -4.60 -4.75
C GLN A 30 0.75 -4.52 -6.23
N CYS A 31 -0.51 -4.20 -6.56
CA CYS A 31 -1.04 -4.39 -7.90
C CYS A 31 -0.38 -3.48 -8.94
N PHE A 32 0.04 -2.27 -8.58
CA PHE A 32 0.56 -1.33 -9.56
C PHE A 32 1.95 -1.71 -10.09
N ARG A 33 2.71 -2.52 -9.38
CA ARG A 33 4.00 -3.04 -9.86
C ARG A 33 3.86 -4.24 -10.81
N GLU A 34 2.71 -4.93 -10.80
CA GLU A 34 2.51 -6.16 -11.56
C GLU A 34 2.70 -5.97 -13.07
N PRO A 35 2.05 -5.00 -13.74
CA PRO A 35 2.25 -4.83 -15.17
C PRO A 35 3.71 -4.50 -15.54
N ALA A 36 4.40 -3.67 -14.76
CA ALA A 36 5.80 -3.36 -14.98
C ALA A 36 6.69 -4.59 -14.78
N THR A 37 6.38 -5.45 -13.82
CA THR A 37 7.08 -6.73 -13.64
C THR A 37 6.91 -7.62 -14.87
N TYR A 38 5.72 -7.66 -15.47
CA TYR A 38 5.46 -8.40 -16.69
C TYR A 38 6.13 -7.76 -17.91
N TYR A 39 6.25 -6.44 -17.95
CA TYR A 39 7.04 -5.71 -18.96
C TYR A 39 8.46 -6.23 -19.08
N MET A 40 9.11 -6.59 -17.97
CA MET A 40 10.46 -7.14 -17.97
C MET A 40 10.62 -8.42 -18.80
N GLN A 41 9.51 -9.12 -19.06
CA GLN A 41 9.51 -10.32 -19.90
C GLN A 41 9.11 -10.04 -21.34
N THR A 42 8.20 -9.11 -21.55
CA THR A 42 7.57 -8.89 -22.85
C THR A 42 8.23 -7.76 -23.65
N GLY A 43 8.82 -6.77 -22.96
CA GLY A 43 9.26 -5.52 -23.56
C GLY A 43 8.11 -4.63 -24.03
N ASP A 44 6.85 -4.99 -23.72
CA ASP A 44 5.68 -4.20 -24.12
C ASP A 44 5.54 -2.96 -23.23
N SER A 45 5.85 -1.80 -23.79
CA SER A 45 5.77 -0.51 -23.10
C SER A 45 4.36 -0.15 -22.61
N ALA A 46 3.31 -0.79 -23.13
CA ALA A 46 1.95 -0.61 -22.63
C ALA A 46 1.83 -1.11 -21.19
N MET A 47 2.52 -2.20 -20.84
CA MET A 47 2.56 -2.74 -19.49
C MET A 47 3.22 -1.77 -18.51
N LEU A 48 4.33 -1.16 -18.90
CA LEU A 48 4.99 -0.15 -18.07
C LEU A 48 4.05 1.06 -17.82
N LYS A 49 3.42 1.57 -18.88
CA LYS A 49 2.44 2.66 -18.78
C LYS A 49 1.26 2.29 -17.89
N ALA A 50 0.84 1.02 -17.91
CA ALA A 50 -0.24 0.52 -17.06
C ALA A 50 0.10 0.69 -15.57
N SER A 51 1.32 0.38 -15.15
CA SER A 51 1.77 0.59 -13.76
C SER A 51 1.65 2.05 -13.32
N TYR A 52 2.10 3.00 -14.13
CA TYR A 52 1.93 4.42 -13.85
C TYR A 52 0.46 4.84 -13.80
N ASN A 53 -0.36 4.28 -14.68
CA ASN A 53 -1.80 4.55 -14.69
C ASN A 53 -2.48 4.08 -13.41
N VAL A 54 -2.20 2.84 -12.99
CA VAL A 54 -2.76 2.28 -11.76
C VAL A 54 -2.31 3.08 -10.53
N HIS A 55 -1.03 3.42 -10.44
CA HIS A 55 -0.52 4.26 -9.34
C HIS A 55 -1.27 5.60 -9.28
N ARG A 56 -1.46 6.28 -10.41
CA ARG A 56 -2.26 7.52 -10.46
C ARG A 56 -3.71 7.32 -10.03
N LEU A 57 -4.33 6.19 -10.41
CA LEU A 57 -5.68 5.84 -9.96
C LEU A 57 -5.72 5.68 -8.44
N ILE A 58 -4.76 4.98 -7.85
CA ILE A 58 -4.64 4.81 -6.40
C ILE A 58 -4.54 6.19 -5.72
N ARG A 59 -3.59 7.01 -6.15
CA ARG A 59 -3.38 8.35 -5.57
C ARG A 59 -4.61 9.24 -5.71
N ARG A 60 -5.25 9.24 -6.86
CA ARG A 60 -6.47 10.03 -7.11
C ARG A 60 -7.64 9.57 -6.28
N THR A 61 -7.78 8.26 -6.08
CA THR A 61 -8.95 7.66 -5.41
C THR A 61 -8.81 7.70 -3.89
N PHE A 62 -7.62 7.40 -3.37
CA PHE A 62 -7.37 7.21 -1.93
C PHE A 62 -6.26 8.09 -1.37
N GLY A 63 -5.66 8.94 -2.18
CA GLY A 63 -4.51 9.77 -1.79
C GLY A 63 -4.86 11.05 -1.02
N GLN A 64 -5.98 11.10 -0.30
CA GLN A 64 -6.39 12.28 0.49
C GLN A 64 -5.70 12.36 1.84
N VAL A 65 -5.05 11.30 2.26
CA VAL A 65 -4.30 11.25 3.52
C VAL A 65 -2.86 11.72 3.30
N PRO A 66 -2.27 12.43 4.27
CA PRO A 66 -0.89 12.92 4.14
C PRO A 66 0.15 11.80 4.30
N GLY A 67 1.39 12.09 3.97
CA GLY A 67 2.53 11.21 4.22
C GLY A 67 2.77 10.12 3.16
N GLY A 68 2.36 10.37 1.93
CA GLY A 68 2.62 9.48 0.79
C GLY A 68 1.71 8.25 0.69
N MET A 69 1.03 7.90 1.77
CA MET A 69 0.14 6.75 1.82
C MET A 69 -1.19 7.00 1.10
N PHE A 70 -1.97 5.95 0.93
CA PHE A 70 -3.34 6.03 0.45
C PHE A 70 -4.31 5.43 1.48
N GLY A 71 -5.37 6.19 1.78
CA GLY A 71 -6.36 5.85 2.79
C GLY A 71 -7.43 4.91 2.23
N ALA A 72 -7.17 3.62 2.27
CA ALA A 72 -8.08 2.59 1.81
C ALA A 72 -8.55 1.66 2.93
N ASP A 73 -8.27 1.98 4.17
CA ASP A 73 -8.49 1.13 5.34
C ASP A 73 -7.87 -0.28 5.16
N GLU A 74 -8.53 -1.29 5.67
CA GLU A 74 -8.18 -2.67 5.36
C GLU A 74 -8.69 -3.07 3.96
N ASN A 75 -9.83 -2.52 3.54
CA ASN A 75 -10.42 -2.81 2.25
C ASN A 75 -10.77 -1.54 1.50
N ALA A 76 -10.19 -1.37 0.33
CA ALA A 76 -10.56 -0.32 -0.59
C ALA A 76 -11.99 -0.54 -1.09
N ARG A 77 -12.81 0.51 -1.03
CA ARG A 77 -14.21 0.47 -1.40
C ARG A 77 -14.51 1.51 -2.47
N LEU A 78 -15.07 1.06 -3.57
CA LEU A 78 -15.50 1.97 -4.64
C LEU A 78 -16.52 2.99 -4.12
N GLY A 79 -16.34 4.23 -4.53
CA GLY A 79 -17.23 5.33 -4.15
C GLY A 79 -17.07 5.82 -2.72
N TYR A 80 -16.18 5.21 -1.94
CA TYR A 80 -15.89 5.64 -0.58
C TYR A 80 -14.54 6.36 -0.54
N ILE A 81 -14.58 7.66 -0.55
CA ILE A 81 -13.42 8.55 -0.46
C ILE A 81 -13.60 9.41 0.77
N ASP A 82 -12.74 9.23 1.77
CA ASP A 82 -12.85 9.95 3.03
C ASP A 82 -11.46 10.20 3.62
N PRO A 83 -11.08 11.45 3.94
CA PRO A 83 -9.77 11.77 4.52
C PRO A 83 -9.57 11.20 5.93
N ARG A 84 -10.62 10.64 6.55
CA ARG A 84 -10.51 9.92 7.83
C ARG A 84 -10.10 8.46 7.66
N GLN A 85 -10.09 7.95 6.43
CA GLN A 85 -9.67 6.58 6.18
C GLN A 85 -8.25 6.35 6.68
N GLY A 86 -8.05 5.16 7.23
CA GLY A 86 -6.75 4.71 7.68
C GLY A 86 -5.98 4.00 6.58
N VAL A 87 -4.77 3.63 6.90
CA VAL A 87 -3.90 2.83 6.06
C VAL A 87 -3.46 1.62 6.83
N GLU A 88 -3.61 0.47 6.23
CA GLU A 88 -3.07 -0.77 6.76
C GLU A 88 -1.54 -0.74 6.73
N THR A 89 -0.87 -1.17 7.80
CA THR A 89 0.59 -1.19 7.86
C THR A 89 1.22 -2.07 6.77
N CYS A 90 0.57 -3.19 6.40
CA CYS A 90 1.01 -3.99 5.25
C CYS A 90 1.03 -3.16 3.96
N GLY A 91 0.02 -2.31 3.77
CA GLY A 91 -0.04 -1.44 2.60
C GLY A 91 1.12 -0.45 2.53
N LEU A 92 1.54 0.11 3.66
CA LEU A 92 2.72 0.99 3.73
C LEU A 92 4.00 0.26 3.28
N VAL A 93 4.22 -0.93 3.82
CA VAL A 93 5.41 -1.73 3.54
C VAL A 93 5.44 -2.20 2.08
N GLU A 94 4.33 -2.73 1.59
CA GLU A 94 4.23 -3.20 0.20
C GLU A 94 4.26 -2.06 -0.81
N GLN A 95 3.87 -0.86 -0.40
CA GLN A 95 4.05 0.32 -1.23
C GLN A 95 5.53 0.66 -1.40
N MET A 96 6.31 0.70 -0.32
CA MET A 96 7.75 0.92 -0.41
C MET A 96 8.43 -0.14 -1.30
N ALA A 97 8.07 -1.41 -1.14
CA ALA A 97 8.56 -2.49 -2.01
C ALA A 97 8.18 -2.28 -3.49
N SER A 98 6.98 -1.78 -3.75
CA SER A 98 6.54 -1.51 -5.12
C SER A 98 7.27 -0.32 -5.72
N ASP A 99 7.48 0.74 -4.95
CA ASP A 99 8.22 1.93 -5.36
C ASP A 99 9.69 1.57 -5.67
N GLU A 100 10.32 0.77 -4.83
CA GLU A 100 11.69 0.28 -5.02
C GLU A 100 11.81 -0.53 -6.32
N ILE A 101 10.92 -1.49 -6.53
CA ILE A 101 10.90 -2.29 -7.76
C ILE A 101 10.68 -1.41 -8.99
N MET A 102 9.79 -0.44 -8.93
CA MET A 102 9.55 0.51 -10.01
C MET A 102 10.77 1.40 -10.27
N LEU A 103 11.45 1.87 -9.22
CA LEU A 103 12.69 2.63 -9.35
C LEU A 103 13.77 1.81 -10.08
N ARG A 104 13.99 0.58 -9.65
CA ARG A 104 14.98 -0.32 -10.31
C ARG A 104 14.67 -0.58 -11.77
N MET A 105 13.40 -0.70 -12.12
CA MET A 105 13.00 -0.96 -13.52
C MET A 105 13.04 0.27 -14.41
N THR A 106 12.77 1.45 -13.87
CA THR A 106 12.54 2.66 -14.67
C THR A 106 13.64 3.71 -14.52
N GLY A 107 14.34 3.75 -13.40
CA GLY A 107 15.22 4.85 -13.02
C GLY A 107 14.49 6.17 -12.79
N ASP A 108 13.16 6.18 -12.70
CA ASP A 108 12.36 7.38 -12.50
C ASP A 108 12.41 7.82 -11.03
N PRO A 109 12.94 9.01 -10.71
CA PRO A 109 13.06 9.50 -9.34
C PRO A 109 11.71 9.67 -8.61
N LEU A 110 10.60 9.73 -9.34
CA LEU A 110 9.26 9.72 -8.77
C LEU A 110 9.09 8.62 -7.71
N TRP A 111 9.61 7.44 -8.00
CA TRP A 111 9.46 6.28 -7.14
C TRP A 111 10.33 6.37 -5.89
N ALA A 112 11.54 6.91 -6.02
CA ALA A 112 12.40 7.17 -4.87
C ALA A 112 11.79 8.22 -3.93
N GLU A 113 11.32 9.35 -4.49
CA GLU A 113 10.67 10.41 -3.74
C GLU A 113 9.43 9.91 -2.99
N HIS A 114 8.62 9.09 -3.67
CA HIS A 114 7.41 8.53 -3.07
C HIS A 114 7.73 7.50 -1.97
N CYS A 115 8.70 6.62 -2.20
CA CYS A 115 9.19 5.68 -1.19
C CYS A 115 9.71 6.42 0.05
N GLU A 116 10.51 7.48 -0.13
CA GLU A 116 11.02 8.33 0.95
C GLU A 116 9.89 9.02 1.72
N GLU A 117 8.88 9.53 1.01
CA GLU A 117 7.72 10.15 1.65
C GLU A 117 7.01 9.17 2.58
N VAL A 118 6.78 7.94 2.15
CA VAL A 118 6.18 6.89 2.98
C VAL A 118 7.09 6.49 4.12
N ALA A 119 8.37 6.25 3.85
CA ALA A 119 9.35 5.75 4.81
C ALA A 119 9.56 6.71 6.00
N PHE A 120 9.56 8.02 5.76
CA PHE A 120 9.85 9.01 6.81
C PHE A 120 8.62 9.70 7.40
N ASN A 121 7.44 9.54 6.80
CA ASN A 121 6.22 10.15 7.34
C ASN A 121 5.21 9.12 7.83
N SER A 122 4.85 8.15 7.00
CA SER A 122 3.74 7.24 7.31
C SER A 122 4.18 5.96 8.02
N TYR A 123 5.29 5.39 7.58
CA TYR A 123 5.76 4.13 8.11
C TYR A 123 6.21 4.20 9.59
N PRO A 124 6.95 5.23 10.06
CA PRO A 124 7.38 5.29 11.46
C PRO A 124 6.22 5.40 12.44
N VAL A 125 5.12 6.05 12.04
CA VAL A 125 3.96 6.21 12.93
C VAL A 125 3.10 4.95 13.05
N ALA A 126 3.39 3.92 12.30
CA ALA A 126 2.76 2.62 12.49
C ALA A 126 3.15 1.97 13.83
N VAL A 127 4.26 2.38 14.43
CA VAL A 127 4.75 1.85 15.70
C VAL A 127 4.58 2.88 16.81
N MET A 128 4.28 2.42 18.01
CA MET A 128 4.28 3.29 19.19
C MET A 128 5.71 3.77 19.50
N PRO A 129 5.89 4.98 20.07
CA PRO A 129 7.22 5.52 20.36
C PRO A 129 8.09 4.64 21.27
N ASP A 130 7.46 3.80 22.10
CA ASP A 130 8.14 2.85 22.98
C ASP A 130 8.36 1.47 22.34
N PHE A 131 8.00 1.31 21.08
CA PHE A 131 8.10 0.09 20.28
C PHE A 131 7.36 -1.14 20.85
N LYS A 132 6.40 -0.94 21.77
CA LYS A 132 5.66 -2.04 22.40
C LYS A 132 4.40 -2.44 21.66
N ALA A 133 3.93 -1.63 20.75
CA ALA A 133 2.74 -1.91 19.98
C ALA A 133 2.86 -1.39 18.54
N LEU A 134 2.22 -2.11 17.64
CA LEU A 134 2.07 -1.74 16.24
C LEU A 134 0.60 -1.40 15.97
N ARG A 135 0.37 -0.33 15.23
CA ARG A 135 -0.94 -0.03 14.67
C ARG A 135 -1.17 -0.90 13.45
N TYR A 136 -2.23 -1.69 13.49
CA TYR A 136 -2.68 -2.40 12.29
C TYR A 136 -3.13 -1.41 11.22
N ILE A 137 -3.97 -0.45 11.63
CA ILE A 137 -4.43 0.67 10.80
C ILE A 137 -3.93 1.98 11.41
N THR A 138 -3.30 2.81 10.62
CA THR A 138 -2.91 4.19 10.97
C THR A 138 -3.92 5.15 10.35
N CYS A 139 -4.58 5.95 11.20
CA CYS A 139 -5.55 6.95 10.76
C CYS A 139 -5.00 8.35 11.07
N PRO A 140 -4.61 9.14 10.08
CA PRO A 140 -3.94 10.43 10.31
C PRO A 140 -4.82 11.46 11.02
N ASN A 141 -6.13 11.35 10.89
CA ASN A 141 -7.10 12.25 11.53
C ASN A 141 -7.71 11.65 12.80
N HIS A 142 -7.09 10.66 13.39
CA HIS A 142 -7.57 9.98 14.58
C HIS A 142 -6.92 10.58 15.83
N VAL A 143 -7.76 11.01 16.80
CA VAL A 143 -7.27 11.68 18.02
C VAL A 143 -6.65 10.68 19.00
N VAL A 144 -7.18 9.44 19.03
CA VAL A 144 -6.74 8.41 19.97
C VAL A 144 -6.42 7.14 19.20
N SER A 145 -5.30 6.52 19.50
CA SER A 145 -4.90 5.23 18.98
C SER A 145 -4.51 4.33 20.16
N ASP A 146 -5.34 3.35 20.45
CA ASP A 146 -5.14 2.38 21.52
C ASP A 146 -5.62 0.98 21.10
N SER A 147 -5.72 0.05 22.04
CA SER A 147 -6.18 -1.31 21.77
C SER A 147 -7.68 -1.46 21.58
N LYS A 148 -8.45 -0.38 21.66
CA LYS A 148 -9.91 -0.40 21.49
C LYS A 148 -10.26 -0.16 20.02
N ASN A 149 -11.44 -0.61 19.65
CA ASN A 149 -12.00 -0.28 18.34
C ASN A 149 -12.72 1.07 18.41
N HIS A 150 -12.16 2.08 17.78
CA HIS A 150 -12.69 3.44 17.79
C HIS A 150 -13.51 3.79 16.55
N HIS A 151 -13.95 2.85 15.77
CA HIS A 151 -14.78 3.03 14.58
C HIS A 151 -14.83 4.47 14.05
N PRO A 152 -13.91 4.91 13.22
CA PRO A 152 -13.91 6.27 12.73
C PRO A 152 -14.98 6.53 11.65
N GLY A 153 -16.06 5.76 11.67
CA GLY A 153 -17.10 5.77 10.63
C GLY A 153 -16.75 4.92 9.43
N ILE A 154 -15.75 4.08 9.53
CA ILE A 154 -15.20 3.23 8.49
C ILE A 154 -15.30 1.78 8.95
N ASP A 155 -15.50 0.86 8.04
CA ASP A 155 -15.62 -0.57 8.37
C ASP A 155 -14.25 -1.21 8.65
N ASN A 156 -13.63 -0.78 9.73
CA ASN A 156 -12.42 -1.38 10.28
C ASN A 156 -12.79 -2.28 11.44
N ARG A 157 -12.95 -3.55 11.16
CA ARG A 157 -13.30 -4.55 12.17
C ARG A 157 -12.06 -4.96 12.95
N GLY A 158 -11.78 -4.27 14.03
CA GLY A 158 -10.71 -4.67 14.94
C GLY A 158 -10.01 -3.52 15.65
N PRO A 159 -9.13 -3.82 16.60
CA PRO A 159 -8.37 -2.81 17.32
C PRO A 159 -7.32 -2.17 16.39
N PHE A 160 -7.16 -0.86 16.51
CA PHE A 160 -6.15 -0.10 15.75
C PHE A 160 -4.71 -0.42 16.17
N LEU A 161 -4.51 -0.94 17.38
CA LEU A 161 -3.22 -1.40 17.87
C LEU A 161 -3.18 -2.91 17.95
N SER A 162 -2.16 -3.49 17.38
CA SER A 162 -1.79 -4.88 17.66
C SER A 162 -0.76 -4.89 18.77
N MET A 163 -1.20 -5.23 19.95
CA MET A 163 -0.40 -5.13 21.19
C MET A 163 0.63 -6.25 21.38
N ASN A 164 1.09 -6.94 20.30
CA ASN A 164 1.56 -8.23 20.72
C ASN A 164 2.55 -8.90 19.80
N PRO A 165 3.70 -9.37 20.32
CA PRO A 165 4.52 -10.36 19.63
C PRO A 165 3.80 -11.72 19.43
N PHE A 166 2.65 -11.95 20.04
CA PHE A 166 1.91 -13.22 20.00
C PHE A 166 0.64 -13.22 19.15
N SER A 167 0.17 -12.09 18.66
CA SER A 167 -0.90 -12.08 17.66
C SER A 167 -0.30 -12.19 16.28
N SER A 168 -0.40 -13.34 15.65
CA SER A 168 0.06 -13.60 14.27
C SER A 168 -0.79 -12.84 13.26
N ARG A 169 -0.67 -11.51 13.21
CA ARG A 169 -1.29 -10.69 12.18
C ARG A 169 -0.26 -10.31 11.13
N CYS A 170 -0.70 -10.22 9.88
CA CYS A 170 0.18 -9.92 8.74
C CYS A 170 1.03 -8.66 8.96
N CYS A 171 0.45 -7.60 9.48
CA CYS A 171 1.15 -6.33 9.70
C CYS A 171 2.35 -6.42 10.63
N GLN A 172 2.32 -7.29 11.63
CA GLN A 172 3.46 -7.48 12.52
C GLN A 172 4.66 -8.11 11.82
N HIS A 173 4.40 -9.06 10.92
CA HIS A 173 5.44 -9.68 10.12
C HIS A 173 5.96 -8.72 9.05
N ASN A 174 5.06 -8.09 8.32
CA ASN A 174 5.42 -7.23 7.21
C ASN A 174 6.15 -5.96 7.65
N HIS A 175 5.80 -5.41 8.81
CA HIS A 175 6.46 -4.20 9.32
C HIS A 175 7.99 -4.35 9.37
N ALA A 176 8.50 -5.52 9.75
CA ALA A 176 9.94 -5.75 9.83
C ALA A 176 10.67 -5.63 8.47
N GLN A 177 9.95 -5.66 7.37
CA GLN A 177 10.52 -5.58 6.02
C GLN A 177 10.59 -4.13 5.47
N GLY A 178 9.94 -3.17 6.14
CA GLY A 178 9.83 -1.81 5.60
C GLY A 178 11.18 -1.10 5.45
N TRP A 179 12.02 -1.11 6.49
CA TRP A 179 13.36 -0.52 6.38
C TRP A 179 14.29 -1.27 5.41
N PRO A 180 14.30 -2.62 5.38
CA PRO A 180 14.99 -3.34 4.31
C PRO A 180 14.58 -2.90 2.91
N TYR A 181 13.30 -2.81 2.61
CA TYR A 181 12.82 -2.36 1.29
C TYR A 181 13.24 -0.92 0.96
N PHE A 182 13.20 -0.04 1.95
CA PHE A 182 13.67 1.33 1.72
C PHE A 182 15.18 1.41 1.45
N ALA A 183 15.96 0.48 2.00
CA ALA A 183 17.43 0.50 1.91
C ALA A 183 17.99 -0.20 0.65
N GLU A 184 17.17 -0.94 -0.09
CA GLU A 184 17.58 -1.62 -1.34
C GLU A 184 17.71 -0.66 -2.53
#